data_8c6aa0d3502bbe8acd2ae74f75e67087
#
_entry.id   8c6aa0d3502bbe8acd2ae74f75e67087
#
_cell.length_a   1.000
_cell.length_b   1.000
_cell.length_c   1.000
_cell.angle_alpha   90.00
_cell.angle_beta   90.00
_cell.angle_gamma   90.00
#
_symmetry.space_group_name_H-M   'P 1'
#
loop_
_entity.id
_entity.type
_entity.pdbx_description
1 polymer ?
#
loop_
_entity_poly.entity_id
_entity_poly.type
_entity_poly.pdbx_seq_one_letter_code
_entity_poly.pdbx_strand_id
1 'polypeptide(L)'
;MTVSTFLTPRMRIRGRRAQTVAAALTAAALAAAAGPAAADGGADPAGAKPTVVVVHGAFADASGWNGVVERLQGDGYKVMAPANPLRGLAGDSAYIAGVLKSIRGPIVLAGHSYGGAVISNAAAGNPQVKSLVFVSALMPDKGERLSDLSAKFAGSELNAALKPVPFPEADGKQGVDLYIQPAKFHDVFAADVPLGTTAVMAATQRPINGAAFMDTAAAAAWKTIPSWALVATRDKAIAPDLERFEAKRAKSHTVEVDSSHVAMMSHPDVVADLIRQAAGDRTPAKSLMAPTATSTVVLAGIGGLAGVTLLTGAGLVTAARKRRVTDGGPDAAL
;
A
#
# COMPACT_ATOMS: atom_id res chain seq x y z
N MET A 1 18.89 6.66 -70.63
CA MET A 1 20.29 6.20 -70.71
C MET A 1 20.83 6.21 -69.31
N THR A 2 21.17 5.17 -68.58
CA THR A 2 21.59 3.83 -68.85
C THR A 2 21.18 2.92 -67.71
N VAL A 3 20.61 1.76 -68.03
CA VAL A 3 20.24 0.69 -67.09
C VAL A 3 21.55 -0.06 -66.75
N SER A 4 21.77 -0.34 -65.47
CA SER A 4 22.84 -1.23 -65.04
C SER A 4 22.27 -2.34 -64.15
N THR A 5 22.20 -3.50 -64.79
CA THR A 5 21.73 -4.79 -64.27
C THR A 5 22.93 -5.46 -63.56
N PHE A 6 22.79 -5.83 -62.30
CA PHE A 6 23.77 -6.71 -61.63
C PHE A 6 23.17 -8.10 -61.45
N LEU A 7 23.88 -9.07 -62.06
CA LEU A 7 23.65 -10.50 -62.04
C LEU A 7 23.98 -11.10 -60.65
N THR A 8 23.14 -12.00 -60.20
CA THR A 8 23.40 -12.91 -59.09
C THR A 8 24.10 -14.19 -59.53
N PRO A 9 25.12 -14.71 -58.82
CA PRO A 9 25.69 -16.02 -59.14
C PRO A 9 24.92 -17.13 -58.39
N ARG A 10 24.48 -18.11 -59.19
CA ARG A 10 23.93 -19.39 -58.70
C ARG A 10 25.06 -20.27 -58.19
N MET A 11 25.03 -20.66 -56.91
CA MET A 11 25.91 -21.64 -56.31
C MET A 11 25.32 -23.04 -56.45
N ARG A 12 25.97 -23.89 -57.24
CA ARG A 12 25.65 -25.32 -57.43
C ARG A 12 26.20 -26.12 -56.26
N ILE A 13 25.32 -26.77 -55.48
CA ILE A 13 25.70 -27.77 -54.50
C ILE A 13 25.76 -29.14 -55.20
N ARG A 14 26.91 -29.72 -55.29
CA ARG A 14 27.16 -31.10 -55.72
C ARG A 14 26.77 -32.07 -54.59
N GLY A 15 25.94 -33.06 -54.95
CA GLY A 15 25.56 -34.13 -54.05
C GLY A 15 26.74 -35.06 -53.74
N ARG A 16 26.79 -35.54 -52.52
CA ARG A 16 27.50 -36.77 -52.17
C ARG A 16 26.46 -37.77 -51.61
N ARG A 17 26.44 -38.90 -52.32
CA ARG A 17 25.61 -40.09 -51.97
C ARG A 17 26.26 -40.88 -50.84
N ALA A 18 25.42 -41.40 -50.03
CA ALA A 18 25.39 -42.71 -49.36
C ALA A 18 26.56 -43.12 -48.44
N GLN A 19 26.20 -43.38 -47.22
CA GLN A 19 26.41 -44.71 -46.64
C GLN A 19 25.42 -44.95 -45.51
N THR A 20 24.47 -45.83 -45.80
CA THR A 20 23.62 -46.51 -44.83
C THR A 20 24.46 -47.49 -44.03
N VAL A 21 24.47 -47.37 -42.68
CA VAL A 21 24.79 -48.47 -41.79
C VAL A 21 23.65 -48.59 -40.79
N ALA A 22 23.01 -49.72 -40.84
CA ALA A 22 21.98 -50.15 -39.93
C ALA A 22 22.58 -50.40 -38.54
N ALA A 23 22.00 -49.79 -37.53
CA ALA A 23 22.05 -50.27 -36.14
C ALA A 23 20.63 -50.21 -35.59
N ALA A 24 19.90 -51.31 -35.81
CA ALA A 24 18.67 -51.58 -35.11
C ALA A 24 19.01 -52.22 -33.76
N LEU A 25 18.06 -52.11 -32.80
CA LEU A 25 17.97 -52.77 -31.53
C LEU A 25 18.73 -52.12 -30.36
N THR A 26 18.00 -51.30 -29.59
CA THR A 26 17.73 -51.40 -28.17
C THR A 26 17.25 -50.01 -27.65
N ALA A 27 15.96 -49.72 -27.80
CA ALA A 27 15.31 -48.65 -27.09
C ALA A 27 13.81 -48.97 -26.90
N ALA A 28 13.57 -50.09 -26.28
CA ALA A 28 12.26 -50.40 -25.73
C ALA A 28 12.47 -50.65 -24.24
N ALA A 29 12.06 -49.69 -23.40
CA ALA A 29 11.69 -49.80 -21.98
C ALA A 29 12.16 -48.56 -21.19
N LEU A 30 11.62 -47.38 -21.47
CA LEU A 30 11.52 -46.27 -20.49
C LEU A 30 10.39 -45.26 -20.88
N ALA A 31 9.25 -45.81 -21.33
CA ALA A 31 8.04 -45.00 -21.61
C ALA A 31 6.90 -45.46 -20.71
N ALA A 32 7.11 -45.41 -19.38
CA ALA A 32 6.03 -45.68 -18.43
C ALA A 32 6.36 -45.06 -17.08
N ALA A 33 6.20 -43.75 -16.96
CA ALA A 33 5.92 -43.04 -15.70
C ALA A 33 5.83 -41.51 -15.92
N ALA A 34 5.37 -41.03 -17.08
CA ALA A 34 4.82 -39.70 -17.14
C ALA A 34 3.31 -39.83 -16.93
N GLY A 35 2.90 -40.06 -15.69
CA GLY A 35 1.54 -39.81 -15.27
C GLY A 35 1.21 -38.35 -15.59
N PRO A 36 -0.04 -38.05 -15.96
CA PRO A 36 -0.43 -36.65 -16.12
C PRO A 36 -0.05 -35.93 -14.82
N ALA A 37 0.80 -34.90 -14.92
CA ALA A 37 0.99 -33.98 -13.83
C ALA A 37 -0.43 -33.51 -13.49
N ALA A 38 -0.96 -33.99 -12.39
CA ALA A 38 -2.19 -33.49 -11.85
C ALA A 38 -1.95 -31.99 -11.69
N ALA A 39 -2.59 -31.20 -12.54
CA ALA A 39 -2.72 -29.78 -12.26
C ALA A 39 -3.31 -29.74 -10.85
N ASP A 40 -2.52 -29.22 -9.92
CA ASP A 40 -2.92 -29.04 -8.55
C ASP A 40 -4.10 -28.06 -8.55
N GLY A 41 -5.26 -28.57 -8.90
CA GLY A 41 -6.56 -27.96 -8.71
C GLY A 41 -6.91 -28.06 -7.23
N GLY A 42 -5.97 -27.65 -6.37
CA GLY A 42 -6.21 -27.56 -4.96
C GLY A 42 -7.39 -26.65 -4.74
N ALA A 43 -8.56 -27.23 -4.44
CA ALA A 43 -9.62 -26.50 -3.76
C ALA A 43 -8.96 -25.82 -2.57
N ASP A 44 -9.13 -24.51 -2.44
CA ASP A 44 -8.69 -23.78 -1.25
C ASP A 44 -9.19 -24.57 -0.03
N PRO A 45 -8.32 -24.97 0.91
CA PRO A 45 -8.75 -25.67 2.08
C PRO A 45 -9.78 -24.78 2.79
N ALA A 46 -10.95 -25.37 3.09
CA ALA A 46 -12.00 -24.67 3.84
C ALA A 46 -11.36 -24.10 5.11
N GLY A 47 -11.24 -22.75 5.17
CA GLY A 47 -10.55 -22.05 6.26
C GLY A 47 -9.24 -21.37 5.88
N ALA A 48 -8.79 -21.40 4.63
CA ALA A 48 -7.62 -20.63 4.21
C ALA A 48 -7.90 -19.12 4.31
N LYS A 49 -6.93 -18.38 4.89
CA LYS A 49 -7.01 -16.91 4.96
C LYS A 49 -7.07 -16.30 3.55
N PRO A 50 -7.86 -15.23 3.36
CA PRO A 50 -7.88 -14.53 2.09
C PRO A 50 -6.49 -13.95 1.75
N THR A 51 -6.22 -13.77 0.46
CA THR A 51 -5.08 -12.96 0.03
C THR A 51 -5.42 -11.49 0.24
N VAL A 52 -4.53 -10.75 0.89
CA VAL A 52 -4.67 -9.29 1.05
C VAL A 52 -3.92 -8.61 -0.08
N VAL A 53 -4.60 -7.74 -0.81
CA VAL A 53 -3.98 -6.89 -1.84
C VAL A 53 -4.06 -5.44 -1.37
N VAL A 54 -2.92 -4.75 -1.29
CA VAL A 54 -2.85 -3.36 -0.85
C VAL A 54 -2.39 -2.46 -2.01
N VAL A 55 -3.12 -1.38 -2.29
CA VAL A 55 -2.89 -0.49 -3.43
C VAL A 55 -2.57 0.91 -2.92
N HIS A 56 -1.38 1.41 -3.26
CA HIS A 56 -0.95 2.75 -2.87
C HIS A 56 -1.64 3.84 -3.69
N GLY A 57 -1.69 5.06 -3.14
CA GLY A 57 -2.19 6.27 -3.80
C GLY A 57 -1.14 7.02 -4.61
N ALA A 58 -1.48 8.25 -5.00
CA ALA A 58 -0.56 9.20 -5.63
C ALA A 58 0.57 9.59 -4.67
N PHE A 59 1.69 10.06 -5.23
CA PHE A 59 2.86 10.56 -4.49
C PHE A 59 3.55 9.53 -3.57
N ALA A 60 3.13 8.27 -3.64
CA ALA A 60 3.60 7.16 -2.84
C ALA A 60 3.88 5.92 -3.70
N ASP A 61 4.40 4.89 -3.09
CA ASP A 61 4.56 3.57 -3.68
C ASP A 61 4.19 2.46 -2.68
N ALA A 62 4.47 1.21 -3.04
CA ALA A 62 4.14 0.06 -2.21
C ALA A 62 4.85 0.06 -0.84
N SER A 63 6.00 0.74 -0.70
CA SER A 63 6.77 0.77 0.55
C SER A 63 6.02 1.45 1.70
N GLY A 64 5.08 2.35 1.39
CA GLY A 64 4.21 2.94 2.42
C GLY A 64 3.36 1.92 3.18
N TRP A 65 3.20 0.72 2.65
CA TRP A 65 2.48 -0.38 3.27
C TRP A 65 3.36 -1.34 4.08
N ASN A 66 4.70 -1.18 4.10
CA ASN A 66 5.62 -2.15 4.69
C ASN A 66 5.22 -2.55 6.12
N GLY A 67 4.94 -1.60 7.00
CA GLY A 67 4.55 -1.90 8.37
C GLY A 67 3.23 -2.70 8.50
N VAL A 68 2.29 -2.50 7.58
CA VAL A 68 1.04 -3.28 7.51
C VAL A 68 1.31 -4.67 6.94
N VAL A 69 2.11 -4.75 5.87
CA VAL A 69 2.50 -6.02 5.21
C VAL A 69 3.20 -6.94 6.21
N GLU A 70 4.18 -6.45 6.95
CA GLU A 70 4.91 -7.22 7.97
C GLU A 70 3.98 -7.82 9.02
N ARG A 71 3.02 -7.04 9.52
CA ARG A 71 2.04 -7.51 10.51
C ARG A 71 1.13 -8.61 9.95
N LEU A 72 0.59 -8.38 8.76
CA LEU A 72 -0.31 -9.34 8.13
C LEU A 72 0.42 -10.64 7.74
N GLN A 73 1.66 -10.54 7.27
CA GLN A 73 2.49 -11.72 7.00
C GLN A 73 2.83 -12.47 8.29
N GLY A 74 3.13 -11.74 9.38
CA GLY A 74 3.32 -12.33 10.71
C GLY A 74 2.10 -13.11 11.21
N ASP A 75 0.89 -12.70 10.79
CA ASP A 75 -0.36 -13.41 11.07
C ASP A 75 -0.69 -14.52 10.06
N GLY A 76 0.19 -14.78 9.09
CA GLY A 76 0.04 -15.85 8.09
C GLY A 76 -0.85 -15.50 6.90
N TYR A 77 -1.12 -14.20 6.65
CA TYR A 77 -1.77 -13.78 5.41
C TYR A 77 -0.79 -13.81 4.23
N LYS A 78 -1.28 -14.18 3.06
CA LYS A 78 -0.60 -13.85 1.80
C LYS A 78 -0.89 -12.39 1.50
N VAL A 79 0.15 -11.57 1.28
CA VAL A 79 0.01 -10.15 0.99
C VAL A 79 0.67 -9.83 -0.34
N MET A 80 0.01 -9.01 -1.15
CA MET A 80 0.52 -8.48 -2.41
C MET A 80 0.33 -6.96 -2.44
N ALA A 81 1.38 -6.24 -2.79
CA ALA A 81 1.38 -4.78 -2.92
C ALA A 81 1.81 -4.38 -4.35
N PRO A 82 0.93 -4.48 -5.34
CA PRO A 82 1.25 -4.14 -6.71
C PRO A 82 1.56 -2.65 -6.87
N ALA A 83 2.46 -2.32 -7.79
CA ALA A 83 2.71 -0.95 -8.18
C ALA A 83 1.48 -0.39 -8.90
N ASN A 84 0.85 0.64 -8.35
CA ASN A 84 -0.20 1.39 -9.04
C ASN A 84 0.45 2.28 -10.11
N PRO A 85 0.06 2.21 -11.39
CA PRO A 85 0.74 2.95 -12.46
C PRO A 85 0.64 4.47 -12.35
N LEU A 86 -0.43 5.02 -11.78
CA LEU A 86 -0.67 6.46 -11.60
C LEU A 86 -0.75 7.24 -12.92
N ARG A 87 -1.30 6.61 -13.96
CA ARG A 87 -1.39 7.21 -15.31
C ARG A 87 -2.81 7.58 -15.74
N GLY A 88 -3.84 7.16 -14.99
CA GLY A 88 -5.26 7.43 -15.24
C GLY A 88 -6.14 6.36 -14.63
N LEU A 89 -7.30 6.75 -14.10
CA LEU A 89 -8.16 5.86 -13.31
C LEU A 89 -8.58 4.60 -14.05
N ALA A 90 -8.90 4.73 -15.33
CA ALA A 90 -9.31 3.57 -16.14
C ALA A 90 -8.17 2.57 -16.34
N GLY A 91 -6.99 3.05 -16.74
CA GLY A 91 -5.80 2.21 -16.97
C GLY A 91 -5.29 1.58 -15.68
N ASP A 92 -5.20 2.37 -14.61
CA ASP A 92 -4.72 1.92 -13.30
C ASP A 92 -5.68 0.85 -12.72
N SER A 93 -6.99 1.07 -12.85
CA SER A 93 -8.00 0.09 -12.42
C SER A 93 -7.94 -1.19 -13.24
N ALA A 94 -7.73 -1.10 -14.56
CA ALA A 94 -7.60 -2.26 -15.43
C ALA A 94 -6.34 -3.08 -15.09
N TYR A 95 -5.22 -2.40 -14.79
CA TYR A 95 -4.00 -3.06 -14.34
C TYR A 95 -4.22 -3.82 -13.02
N ILE A 96 -4.79 -3.17 -12.01
CA ILE A 96 -5.10 -3.83 -10.72
C ILE A 96 -6.10 -4.97 -10.93
N ALA A 97 -7.15 -4.80 -11.75
CA ALA A 97 -8.07 -5.88 -12.07
C ALA A 97 -7.38 -7.09 -12.71
N GLY A 98 -6.35 -6.86 -13.55
CA GLY A 98 -5.49 -7.90 -14.09
C GLY A 98 -4.74 -8.67 -13.00
N VAL A 99 -4.16 -7.94 -12.04
CA VAL A 99 -3.51 -8.56 -10.86
C VAL A 99 -4.49 -9.41 -10.06
N LEU A 100 -5.70 -8.88 -9.78
CA LEU A 100 -6.72 -9.63 -9.02
C LEU A 100 -7.13 -10.93 -9.70
N LYS A 101 -7.20 -10.96 -11.03
CA LYS A 101 -7.52 -12.19 -11.81
C LYS A 101 -6.45 -13.28 -11.70
N SER A 102 -5.21 -12.92 -11.37
CA SER A 102 -4.13 -13.89 -11.20
C SER A 102 -4.16 -14.59 -9.83
N ILE A 103 -4.96 -14.08 -8.89
CA ILE A 103 -5.06 -14.61 -7.53
C ILE A 103 -6.16 -15.66 -7.50
N ARG A 104 -5.89 -16.78 -6.85
CA ARG A 104 -6.90 -17.82 -6.57
C ARG A 104 -7.43 -17.63 -5.14
N GLY A 105 -8.72 -17.89 -4.95
CA GLY A 105 -9.36 -17.81 -3.65
C GLY A 105 -9.85 -16.40 -3.27
N PRO A 106 -10.32 -16.21 -2.03
CA PRO A 106 -10.89 -14.95 -1.58
C PRO A 106 -9.84 -13.86 -1.42
N ILE A 107 -10.25 -12.62 -1.69
CA ILE A 107 -9.39 -11.43 -1.64
C ILE A 107 -9.99 -10.39 -0.69
N VAL A 108 -9.16 -9.82 0.18
CA VAL A 108 -9.37 -8.52 0.82
C VAL A 108 -8.57 -7.49 0.04
N LEU A 109 -9.24 -6.46 -0.47
CA LEU A 109 -8.60 -5.44 -1.30
C LEU A 109 -8.59 -4.10 -0.57
N ALA A 110 -7.40 -3.59 -0.25
CA ALA A 110 -7.21 -2.32 0.45
C ALA A 110 -6.62 -1.26 -0.46
N GLY A 111 -7.10 -0.03 -0.35
CA GLY A 111 -6.59 1.12 -1.13
C GLY A 111 -6.39 2.34 -0.25
N HIS A 112 -5.27 3.03 -0.48
CA HIS A 112 -4.94 4.30 0.15
C HIS A 112 -5.16 5.45 -0.82
N SER A 113 -5.76 6.54 -0.37
CA SER A 113 -5.87 7.79 -1.15
C SER A 113 -6.54 7.58 -2.52
N TYR A 114 -5.92 8.00 -3.61
CA TYR A 114 -6.32 7.70 -4.99
C TYR A 114 -6.48 6.20 -5.25
N GLY A 115 -5.70 5.37 -4.56
CA GLY A 115 -5.83 3.90 -4.62
C GLY A 115 -7.22 3.40 -4.23
N GLY A 116 -7.98 4.13 -3.42
CA GLY A 116 -9.37 3.83 -3.10
C GLY A 116 -10.29 3.89 -4.31
N ALA A 117 -10.16 4.93 -5.13
CA ALA A 117 -10.89 5.03 -6.40
C ALA A 117 -10.49 3.90 -7.36
N VAL A 118 -9.19 3.56 -7.42
CA VAL A 118 -8.69 2.45 -8.24
C VAL A 118 -9.28 1.12 -7.82
N ILE A 119 -9.26 0.78 -6.52
CA ILE A 119 -9.80 -0.50 -6.04
C ILE A 119 -11.31 -0.60 -6.22
N SER A 120 -12.03 0.52 -6.06
CA SER A 120 -13.48 0.58 -6.26
C SER A 120 -13.88 0.25 -7.70
N ASN A 121 -13.08 0.66 -8.67
CA ASN A 121 -13.30 0.33 -10.07
C ASN A 121 -12.80 -1.10 -10.40
N ALA A 122 -11.60 -1.47 -9.92
CA ALA A 122 -10.96 -2.75 -10.24
C ALA A 122 -11.71 -3.97 -9.68
N ALA A 123 -12.39 -3.82 -8.55
CA ALA A 123 -13.13 -4.88 -7.89
C ALA A 123 -14.49 -5.18 -8.56
N ALA A 124 -14.98 -4.28 -9.40
CA ALA A 124 -16.31 -4.42 -9.99
C ALA A 124 -16.46 -5.71 -10.80
N GLY A 125 -17.44 -6.53 -10.43
CA GLY A 125 -17.71 -7.81 -11.09
C GLY A 125 -16.71 -8.93 -10.78
N ASN A 126 -15.76 -8.74 -9.86
CA ASN A 126 -14.85 -9.80 -9.45
C ASN A 126 -15.40 -10.54 -8.22
N PRO A 127 -15.86 -11.79 -8.34
CA PRO A 127 -16.47 -12.54 -7.25
C PRO A 127 -15.48 -12.97 -6.18
N GLN A 128 -14.16 -12.90 -6.44
CA GLN A 128 -13.14 -13.25 -5.47
C GLN A 128 -12.90 -12.15 -4.44
N VAL A 129 -13.20 -10.88 -4.77
CA VAL A 129 -13.09 -9.76 -3.82
C VAL A 129 -14.25 -9.82 -2.84
N LYS A 130 -13.96 -10.12 -1.59
CA LYS A 130 -14.96 -10.31 -0.53
C LYS A 130 -15.16 -9.07 0.32
N SER A 131 -14.15 -8.21 0.39
CA SER A 131 -14.20 -6.97 1.17
C SER A 131 -13.26 -5.92 0.60
N LEU A 132 -13.62 -4.65 0.81
CA LEU A 132 -12.86 -3.48 0.45
C LEU A 132 -12.43 -2.75 1.72
N VAL A 133 -11.20 -2.25 1.76
CA VAL A 133 -10.70 -1.42 2.87
C VAL A 133 -10.17 -0.12 2.29
N PHE A 134 -10.68 0.99 2.77
CA PHE A 134 -10.32 2.34 2.34
C PHE A 134 -9.56 3.03 3.47
N VAL A 135 -8.32 3.43 3.21
CA VAL A 135 -7.45 4.07 4.20
C VAL A 135 -7.16 5.48 3.73
N SER A 136 -7.72 6.50 4.40
CA SER A 136 -7.58 7.91 4.01
C SER A 136 -7.81 8.07 2.49
N ALA A 137 -8.93 7.59 1.96
CA ALA A 137 -9.06 7.26 0.55
C ALA A 137 -10.34 7.80 -0.10
N LEU A 138 -10.26 8.07 -1.40
CA LEU A 138 -11.41 8.44 -2.23
C LEU A 138 -12.27 7.21 -2.55
N MET A 139 -13.58 7.36 -2.40
CA MET A 139 -14.59 6.33 -2.67
C MET A 139 -15.67 6.86 -3.63
N PRO A 140 -15.32 7.21 -4.87
CA PRO A 140 -16.26 7.81 -5.80
C PRO A 140 -17.43 6.89 -6.13
N ASP A 141 -18.60 7.48 -6.37
CA ASP A 141 -19.70 6.79 -7.01
C ASP A 141 -19.47 6.71 -8.52
N LYS A 142 -20.16 5.77 -9.19
CA LYS A 142 -20.16 5.71 -10.64
C LYS A 142 -20.63 7.04 -11.23
N GLY A 143 -19.84 7.61 -12.13
CA GLY A 143 -20.12 8.89 -12.77
C GLY A 143 -19.55 10.10 -12.02
N GLU A 144 -19.01 9.95 -10.83
CA GLU A 144 -18.34 11.06 -10.13
C GLU A 144 -16.92 11.25 -10.66
N ARG A 145 -16.56 12.53 -10.88
CA ARG A 145 -15.19 12.93 -11.18
C ARG A 145 -14.42 13.16 -9.88
N LEU A 146 -13.16 12.69 -9.82
CA LEU A 146 -12.38 12.75 -8.58
C LEU A 146 -12.11 14.18 -8.13
N SER A 147 -11.83 15.12 -9.05
CA SER A 147 -11.63 16.54 -8.73
C SER A 147 -12.88 17.19 -8.13
N ASP A 148 -14.05 16.89 -8.71
CA ASP A 148 -15.32 17.46 -8.27
C ASP A 148 -15.70 16.93 -6.87
N LEU A 149 -15.41 15.67 -6.62
CA LEU A 149 -15.62 15.03 -5.33
C LEU A 149 -14.71 15.66 -4.26
N SER A 150 -13.42 15.82 -4.57
CA SER A 150 -12.46 16.44 -3.66
C SER A 150 -12.79 17.91 -3.36
N ALA A 151 -13.42 18.63 -4.30
CA ALA A 151 -13.82 20.02 -4.12
C ALA A 151 -15.10 20.21 -3.27
N LYS A 152 -15.84 19.14 -2.96
CA LYS A 152 -17.10 19.26 -2.18
C LYS A 152 -16.88 19.72 -0.73
N PHE A 153 -15.71 19.47 -0.17
CA PHE A 153 -15.41 19.74 1.22
C PHE A 153 -14.16 20.60 1.34
N ALA A 154 -14.19 21.61 2.19
CA ALA A 154 -13.02 22.41 2.53
C ALA A 154 -12.07 21.62 3.45
N GLY A 155 -10.79 22.01 3.48
CA GLY A 155 -9.80 21.46 4.40
C GLY A 155 -8.63 20.75 3.70
N SER A 156 -8.72 20.41 2.42
CA SER A 156 -7.58 19.93 1.66
C SER A 156 -6.61 21.07 1.33
N GLU A 157 -5.33 20.88 1.61
CA GLU A 157 -4.23 21.75 1.22
C GLU A 157 -3.43 21.20 0.02
N LEU A 158 -3.84 20.02 -0.50
CA LEU A 158 -3.09 19.31 -1.53
C LEU A 158 -2.89 20.15 -2.80
N ASN A 159 -3.94 20.75 -3.32
CA ASN A 159 -3.86 21.52 -4.58
C ASN A 159 -2.84 22.65 -4.51
N ALA A 160 -2.75 23.34 -3.36
CA ALA A 160 -1.79 24.43 -3.15
C ALA A 160 -0.34 23.92 -2.96
N ALA A 161 -0.18 22.63 -2.68
CA ALA A 161 1.12 21.99 -2.52
C ALA A 161 1.64 21.34 -3.81
N LEU A 162 0.83 21.25 -4.86
CA LEU A 162 1.24 20.57 -6.10
C LEU A 162 2.26 21.38 -6.90
N LYS A 163 3.15 20.64 -7.56
CA LYS A 163 4.11 21.12 -8.56
C LYS A 163 3.86 20.35 -9.86
N PRO A 164 3.30 21.00 -10.88
CA PRO A 164 3.14 20.38 -12.20
C PRO A 164 4.49 20.29 -12.93
N VAL A 165 4.72 19.15 -13.59
CA VAL A 165 5.91 18.87 -14.42
C VAL A 165 5.43 18.30 -15.75
N PRO A 166 5.58 19.03 -16.87
CA PRO A 166 5.24 18.54 -18.20
C PRO A 166 6.11 17.33 -18.60
N PHE A 167 5.53 16.36 -19.30
CA PHE A 167 6.25 15.24 -19.90
C PHE A 167 5.62 14.85 -21.24
N PRO A 168 6.39 14.26 -22.19
CA PRO A 168 5.82 13.76 -23.44
C PRO A 168 5.10 12.42 -23.20
N GLU A 169 3.86 12.31 -23.67
CA GLU A 169 3.12 11.05 -23.72
C GLU A 169 3.49 10.21 -24.94
N ALA A 170 3.16 8.91 -24.90
CA ALA A 170 3.51 7.98 -25.96
C ALA A 170 2.85 8.34 -27.32
N ASP A 171 1.72 9.04 -27.30
CA ASP A 171 1.01 9.53 -28.50
C ASP A 171 1.52 10.89 -29.01
N GLY A 172 2.59 11.41 -28.40
CA GLY A 172 3.22 12.70 -28.75
C GLY A 172 2.54 13.93 -28.14
N LYS A 173 1.48 13.77 -27.37
CA LYS A 173 0.87 14.87 -26.60
C LYS A 173 1.71 15.22 -25.37
N GLN A 174 1.37 16.36 -24.77
CA GLN A 174 1.93 16.78 -23.50
C GLN A 174 1.03 16.32 -22.37
N GLY A 175 1.57 15.45 -21.51
CA GLY A 175 1.00 15.14 -20.21
C GLY A 175 1.57 16.04 -19.12
N VAL A 176 0.96 16.03 -17.96
CA VAL A 176 1.44 16.76 -16.79
C VAL A 176 1.48 15.82 -15.60
N ASP A 177 2.67 15.54 -15.12
CA ASP A 177 2.88 14.86 -13.85
C ASP A 177 2.77 15.85 -12.69
N LEU A 178 2.02 15.44 -11.68
CA LEU A 178 1.87 16.21 -10.45
C LEU A 178 2.75 15.61 -9.36
N TYR A 179 3.55 16.46 -8.73
CA TYR A 179 4.34 16.17 -7.54
C TYR A 179 3.86 17.05 -6.39
N ILE A 180 4.03 16.59 -5.16
CA ILE A 180 3.97 17.49 -4.00
C ILE A 180 5.32 18.22 -3.90
N GLN A 181 5.29 19.54 -3.71
CA GLN A 181 6.50 20.34 -3.46
C GLN A 181 7.23 19.77 -2.24
N PRO A 182 8.56 19.48 -2.30
CA PRO A 182 9.28 18.83 -1.18
C PRO A 182 9.12 19.58 0.14
N ALA A 183 9.11 20.93 0.12
CA ALA A 183 8.92 21.76 1.31
C ALA A 183 7.51 21.66 1.94
N LYS A 184 6.54 21.14 1.20
CA LYS A 184 5.14 20.96 1.65
C LYS A 184 4.80 19.52 1.96
N PHE A 185 5.67 18.57 1.57
CA PHE A 185 5.37 17.15 1.61
C PHE A 185 5.07 16.66 3.03
N HIS A 186 5.91 17.00 4.00
CA HIS A 186 5.69 16.64 5.39
C HIS A 186 4.36 17.17 5.91
N ASP A 187 4.13 18.48 5.81
CA ASP A 187 2.99 19.14 6.46
C ASP A 187 1.64 18.72 5.85
N VAL A 188 1.60 18.46 4.53
CA VAL A 188 0.36 18.17 3.81
C VAL A 188 0.08 16.68 3.72
N PHE A 189 1.13 15.85 3.62
CA PHE A 189 0.97 14.44 3.29
C PHE A 189 1.29 13.50 4.45
N ALA A 190 2.28 13.83 5.29
CA ALA A 190 2.83 12.88 6.26
C ALA A 190 3.26 13.58 7.57
N ALA A 191 2.42 14.46 8.12
CA ALA A 191 2.76 15.34 9.25
C ALA A 191 3.04 14.61 10.57
N ASP A 192 2.61 13.37 10.73
CA ASP A 192 2.86 12.52 11.89
C ASP A 192 3.94 11.45 11.65
N VAL A 193 4.63 11.52 10.52
CA VAL A 193 5.78 10.66 10.19
C VAL A 193 7.08 11.44 10.46
N PRO A 194 8.16 10.81 10.98
CA PRO A 194 9.41 11.52 11.27
C PRO A 194 9.98 12.26 10.06
N LEU A 195 10.49 13.47 10.26
CA LEU A 195 11.01 14.36 9.20
C LEU A 195 12.04 13.69 8.28
N GLY A 196 12.94 12.87 8.84
CA GLY A 196 13.93 12.14 8.04
C GLY A 196 13.29 11.16 7.06
N THR A 197 12.20 10.49 7.48
CA THR A 197 11.44 9.57 6.63
C THR A 197 10.68 10.35 5.56
N THR A 198 10.01 11.44 5.91
CA THR A 198 9.25 12.25 4.96
C THR A 198 10.14 12.96 3.94
N ALA A 199 11.38 13.30 4.30
CA ALA A 199 12.36 13.83 3.35
C ALA A 199 12.73 12.78 2.28
N VAL A 200 12.88 11.52 2.66
CA VAL A 200 13.10 10.41 1.71
C VAL A 200 11.85 10.21 0.85
N MET A 201 10.66 10.17 1.46
CA MET A 201 9.40 10.04 0.72
C MET A 201 9.22 11.16 -0.31
N ALA A 202 9.51 12.41 0.05
CA ALA A 202 9.42 13.55 -0.86
C ALA A 202 10.39 13.42 -2.06
N ALA A 203 11.57 12.86 -1.82
CA ALA A 203 12.57 12.65 -2.88
C ALA A 203 12.23 11.47 -3.80
N THR A 204 11.57 10.45 -3.29
CA THR A 204 11.24 9.21 -4.01
C THR A 204 9.77 9.13 -4.44
N GLN A 205 8.98 10.16 -4.19
CA GLN A 205 7.55 10.18 -4.52
C GLN A 205 7.31 9.85 -5.99
N ARG A 206 6.29 9.04 -6.25
CA ARG A 206 5.86 8.74 -7.60
C ARG A 206 4.79 9.75 -8.04
N PRO A 207 5.03 10.48 -9.12
CA PRO A 207 4.04 11.44 -9.61
C PRO A 207 2.80 10.73 -10.16
N ILE A 208 1.69 11.42 -10.10
CA ILE A 208 0.48 11.02 -10.79
C ILE A 208 0.25 11.91 -12.02
N ASN A 209 -0.17 11.32 -13.13
CA ASN A 209 -0.66 12.11 -14.25
C ASN A 209 -1.90 12.93 -13.80
N GLY A 210 -1.83 14.24 -13.95
CA GLY A 210 -2.90 15.15 -13.51
C GLY A 210 -4.26 14.85 -14.13
N ALA A 211 -4.29 14.25 -15.32
CA ALA A 211 -5.52 13.79 -15.95
C ALA A 211 -6.28 12.76 -15.09
N ALA A 212 -5.58 11.97 -14.26
CA ALA A 212 -6.22 10.98 -13.39
C ALA A 212 -7.23 11.59 -12.40
N PHE A 213 -7.00 12.82 -11.94
CA PHE A 213 -7.96 13.53 -11.08
C PHE A 213 -9.18 14.07 -11.85
N MET A 214 -9.06 14.21 -13.16
CA MET A 214 -10.14 14.63 -14.04
C MET A 214 -10.99 13.44 -14.54
N ASP A 215 -10.53 12.22 -14.29
CA ASP A 215 -11.22 11.01 -14.67
C ASP A 215 -12.52 10.81 -13.86
N THR A 216 -13.46 10.13 -14.50
CA THR A 216 -14.74 9.78 -13.91
C THR A 216 -14.75 8.30 -13.54
N ALA A 217 -15.22 7.98 -12.34
CA ALA A 217 -15.33 6.60 -11.88
C ALA A 217 -16.33 5.81 -12.76
N ALA A 218 -15.87 4.69 -13.28
CA ALA A 218 -16.71 3.81 -14.11
C ALA A 218 -17.59 2.86 -13.28
N ALA A 219 -17.18 2.59 -12.04
CA ALA A 219 -17.88 1.69 -11.12
C ALA A 219 -17.70 2.13 -9.66
N ALA A 220 -18.57 1.62 -8.81
CA ALA A 220 -18.56 1.83 -7.35
C ALA A 220 -18.78 0.47 -6.66
N ALA A 221 -17.73 -0.36 -6.60
CA ALA A 221 -17.85 -1.72 -6.09
C ALA A 221 -18.28 -1.78 -4.61
N TRP A 222 -18.04 -0.72 -3.83
CA TRP A 222 -18.50 -0.58 -2.46
C TRP A 222 -20.05 -0.60 -2.31
N LYS A 223 -20.81 -0.46 -3.41
CA LYS A 223 -22.27 -0.63 -3.38
C LYS A 223 -22.71 -2.09 -3.22
N THR A 224 -21.86 -3.02 -3.57
CA THR A 224 -22.17 -4.46 -3.58
C THR A 224 -21.21 -5.31 -2.77
N ILE A 225 -20.03 -4.78 -2.45
CA ILE A 225 -19.01 -5.46 -1.66
C ILE A 225 -18.93 -4.76 -0.30
N PRO A 226 -19.01 -5.50 0.82
CA PRO A 226 -18.81 -4.94 2.16
C PRO A 226 -17.52 -4.14 2.27
N SER A 227 -17.57 -2.99 2.96
CA SER A 227 -16.42 -2.09 3.05
C SER A 227 -16.11 -1.63 4.46
N TRP A 228 -14.83 -1.36 4.67
CA TRP A 228 -14.24 -0.77 5.88
C TRP A 228 -13.54 0.50 5.50
N ALA A 229 -13.58 1.51 6.36
CA ALA A 229 -12.94 2.80 6.11
C ALA A 229 -12.18 3.27 7.35
N LEU A 230 -10.96 3.77 7.12
CA LEU A 230 -10.22 4.54 8.10
C LEU A 230 -10.22 5.99 7.67
N VAL A 231 -10.75 6.86 8.53
CA VAL A 231 -10.73 8.33 8.38
C VAL A 231 -9.55 8.87 9.16
N ALA A 232 -8.64 9.60 8.50
CA ALA A 232 -7.53 10.28 9.14
C ALA A 232 -7.97 11.69 9.56
N THR A 233 -8.09 11.94 10.88
CA THR A 233 -8.74 13.17 11.37
C THR A 233 -7.93 14.43 11.18
N ARG A 234 -6.63 14.32 10.87
CA ARG A 234 -5.72 15.43 10.56
C ARG A 234 -5.23 15.41 9.10
N ASP A 235 -5.95 14.71 8.22
CA ASP A 235 -5.62 14.65 6.80
C ASP A 235 -5.76 16.04 6.15
N LYS A 236 -4.69 16.47 5.48
CA LYS A 236 -4.65 17.72 4.70
C LYS A 236 -4.56 17.46 3.18
N ALA A 237 -4.42 16.21 2.76
CA ALA A 237 -4.48 15.84 1.36
C ALA A 237 -5.92 15.57 0.91
N ILE A 238 -6.69 14.82 1.71
CA ILE A 238 -8.14 14.64 1.56
C ILE A 238 -8.80 15.24 2.79
N ALA A 239 -9.82 16.08 2.60
CA ALA A 239 -10.54 16.64 3.75
C ALA A 239 -11.21 15.52 4.56
N PRO A 240 -11.01 15.44 5.90
CA PRO A 240 -11.63 14.39 6.73
C PRO A 240 -13.16 14.31 6.61
N ASP A 241 -13.82 15.44 6.36
CA ASP A 241 -15.26 15.48 6.14
C ASP A 241 -15.69 14.83 4.82
N LEU A 242 -14.82 14.85 3.79
CA LEU A 242 -15.04 14.07 2.58
C LEU A 242 -14.92 12.57 2.87
N GLU A 243 -13.88 12.14 3.58
CA GLU A 243 -13.71 10.74 3.96
C GLU A 243 -14.91 10.22 4.77
N ARG A 244 -15.39 11.01 5.75
CA ARG A 244 -16.61 10.70 6.53
C ARG A 244 -17.85 10.60 5.67
N PHE A 245 -18.01 11.53 4.74
CA PHE A 245 -19.15 11.52 3.80
C PHE A 245 -19.15 10.27 2.95
N GLU A 246 -18.00 9.89 2.38
CA GLU A 246 -17.86 8.72 1.53
C GLU A 246 -18.04 7.41 2.31
N ALA A 247 -17.43 7.29 3.49
CA ALA A 247 -17.57 6.14 4.37
C ALA A 247 -19.04 5.94 4.81
N LYS A 248 -19.74 7.03 5.17
CA LYS A 248 -21.15 7.01 5.52
C LYS A 248 -22.04 6.59 4.35
N ARG A 249 -21.77 7.14 3.16
CA ARG A 249 -22.48 6.82 1.92
C ARG A 249 -22.35 5.36 1.56
N ALA A 250 -21.15 4.81 1.71
CA ALA A 250 -20.85 3.41 1.45
C ALA A 250 -21.32 2.46 2.56
N LYS A 251 -21.80 2.99 3.70
CA LYS A 251 -22.14 2.23 4.91
C LYS A 251 -20.96 1.39 5.42
N SER A 252 -19.76 1.91 5.29
CA SER A 252 -18.54 1.24 5.71
C SER A 252 -18.46 1.08 7.22
N HIS A 253 -17.86 -0.03 7.68
CA HIS A 253 -17.37 -0.12 9.05
C HIS A 253 -16.24 0.89 9.23
N THR A 254 -16.49 1.97 9.97
CA THR A 254 -15.60 3.13 9.99
C THR A 254 -14.87 3.24 11.32
N VAL A 255 -13.56 3.52 11.26
CA VAL A 255 -12.74 3.95 12.40
C VAL A 255 -12.15 5.32 12.08
N GLU A 256 -12.01 6.16 13.10
CA GLU A 256 -11.30 7.44 12.97
C GLU A 256 -10.00 7.38 13.76
N VAL A 257 -8.92 7.89 13.16
CA VAL A 257 -7.57 7.87 13.75
C VAL A 257 -6.98 9.27 13.71
N ASP A 258 -6.35 9.68 14.79
CA ASP A 258 -5.61 10.94 14.87
C ASP A 258 -4.29 10.85 14.09
N SER A 259 -4.40 10.88 12.76
CA SER A 259 -3.32 10.69 11.81
C SER A 259 -3.36 11.73 10.71
N SER A 260 -2.21 11.97 10.08
CA SER A 260 -2.10 12.60 8.78
C SER A 260 -2.56 11.65 7.67
N HIS A 261 -2.38 12.03 6.39
CA HIS A 261 -2.85 11.27 5.24
C HIS A 261 -2.32 9.83 5.13
N VAL A 262 -1.13 9.53 5.64
CA VAL A 262 -0.48 8.22 5.49
C VAL A 262 -0.65 7.33 6.73
N ALA A 263 -1.88 7.14 7.20
CA ALA A 263 -2.20 6.37 8.39
C ALA A 263 -1.59 4.96 8.40
N MET A 264 -1.39 4.33 7.23
CA MET A 264 -0.75 3.02 7.13
C MET A 264 0.75 3.05 7.51
N MET A 265 1.37 4.22 7.54
CA MET A 265 2.76 4.39 7.98
C MET A 265 2.87 4.74 9.46
N SER A 266 2.03 5.65 9.94
CA SER A 266 2.06 6.13 11.33
C SER A 266 1.28 5.22 12.30
N HIS A 267 0.24 4.54 11.82
CA HIS A 267 -0.64 3.65 12.60
C HIS A 267 -0.83 2.29 11.93
N PRO A 268 0.26 1.57 11.57
CA PRO A 268 0.16 0.33 10.78
C PRO A 268 -0.60 -0.79 11.50
N ASP A 269 -0.62 -0.79 12.83
CA ASP A 269 -1.39 -1.74 13.64
C ASP A 269 -2.89 -1.54 13.50
N VAL A 270 -3.36 -0.29 13.53
CA VAL A 270 -4.79 0.03 13.36
C VAL A 270 -5.26 -0.36 11.96
N VAL A 271 -4.44 -0.09 10.94
CA VAL A 271 -4.75 -0.45 9.57
C VAL A 271 -4.74 -1.97 9.37
N ALA A 272 -3.76 -2.69 9.96
CA ALA A 272 -3.73 -4.14 9.91
C ALA A 272 -4.94 -4.76 10.63
N ASP A 273 -5.36 -4.22 11.78
CA ASP A 273 -6.56 -4.66 12.50
C ASP A 273 -7.83 -4.46 11.67
N LEU A 274 -7.95 -3.32 10.97
CA LEU A 274 -9.09 -3.06 10.09
C LEU A 274 -9.14 -4.07 8.93
N ILE A 275 -7.98 -4.42 8.36
CA ILE A 275 -7.87 -5.44 7.30
C ILE A 275 -8.23 -6.83 7.84
N ARG A 276 -7.80 -7.20 9.07
CA ARG A 276 -8.20 -8.46 9.74
C ARG A 276 -9.71 -8.55 9.93
N GLN A 277 -10.34 -7.46 10.38
CA GLN A 277 -11.80 -7.40 10.50
C GLN A 277 -12.47 -7.61 9.14
N ALA A 278 -11.95 -6.98 8.09
CA ALA A 278 -12.43 -7.15 6.72
C ALA A 278 -12.23 -8.57 6.19
N ALA A 279 -11.23 -9.29 6.70
CA ALA A 279 -10.97 -10.70 6.40
C ALA A 279 -11.88 -11.67 7.17
N GLY A 280 -12.67 -11.17 8.12
CA GLY A 280 -13.52 -11.99 8.99
C GLY A 280 -12.79 -12.58 10.20
N ASP A 281 -11.53 -12.20 10.44
CA ASP A 281 -10.81 -12.58 11.66
C ASP A 281 -11.41 -11.83 12.85
N ARG A 282 -12.11 -12.59 13.71
CA ARG A 282 -12.73 -12.08 14.95
C ARG A 282 -11.72 -11.98 16.10
N THR A 283 -10.48 -11.65 15.84
CA THR A 283 -9.57 -11.31 16.94
C THR A 283 -10.06 -10.00 17.53
N PRO A 284 -10.47 -9.95 18.83
CA PRO A 284 -10.87 -8.67 19.39
C PRO A 284 -9.70 -7.71 19.27
N ALA A 285 -9.94 -6.53 18.71
CA ALA A 285 -8.98 -5.45 18.72
C ALA A 285 -8.45 -5.35 20.16
N LYS A 286 -7.14 -5.47 20.34
CA LYS A 286 -6.50 -5.21 21.62
C LYS A 286 -6.81 -3.74 21.89
N SER A 287 -7.81 -3.51 22.76
CA SER A 287 -8.32 -2.18 23.05
C SER A 287 -7.13 -1.29 23.40
N LEU A 288 -6.76 -0.40 22.48
CA LEU A 288 -5.88 0.72 22.75
C LEU A 288 -6.69 1.78 23.52
N MET A 289 -7.24 1.38 24.67
CA MET A 289 -7.63 2.36 25.68
C MET A 289 -6.33 2.99 26.17
N ALA A 290 -6.21 4.28 25.92
CA ALA A 290 -5.21 5.12 26.56
C ALA A 290 -5.14 4.77 28.06
N PRO A 291 -3.96 4.80 28.71
CA PRO A 291 -3.86 4.61 30.14
C PRO A 291 -4.59 5.78 30.79
N THR A 292 -5.86 5.57 31.11
CA THR A 292 -6.61 6.49 31.96
C THR A 292 -6.02 6.41 33.34
N ALA A 293 -5.37 7.51 33.75
CA ALA A 293 -5.22 8.05 35.08
C ALA A 293 -5.34 7.06 36.25
N THR A 294 -4.20 6.90 36.93
CA THR A 294 -4.08 6.80 38.38
C THR A 294 -5.37 6.52 39.16
N SER A 295 -5.65 5.26 39.42
CA SER A 295 -6.56 4.88 40.47
C SER A 295 -5.88 5.10 41.82
N THR A 296 -6.18 6.22 42.46
CA THR A 296 -5.90 6.43 43.88
C THR A 296 -6.74 5.41 44.65
N VAL A 297 -6.10 4.32 45.12
CA VAL A 297 -6.73 3.39 46.03
C VAL A 297 -6.78 4.09 47.39
N VAL A 298 -7.95 4.57 47.78
CA VAL A 298 -8.26 4.94 49.16
C VAL A 298 -8.40 3.63 49.94
N LEU A 299 -7.36 3.26 50.71
CA LEU A 299 -7.46 2.23 51.72
C LEU A 299 -8.28 2.79 52.91
N ALA A 300 -9.54 2.41 52.99
CA ALA A 300 -10.30 2.51 54.24
C ALA A 300 -9.84 1.36 55.16
N GLY A 301 -9.23 1.71 56.30
CA GLY A 301 -8.72 0.75 57.23
C GLY A 301 -9.83 0.04 58.00
N ILE A 302 -9.64 -1.25 58.23
CA ILE A 302 -10.17 -1.98 59.40
C ILE A 302 -9.05 -2.87 59.90
N GLY A 303 -8.78 -2.78 61.20
CA GLY A 303 -7.62 -3.26 61.89
C GLY A 303 -7.44 -4.78 61.95
N GLY A 304 -6.20 -5.16 62.23
CA GLY A 304 -5.80 -6.52 62.56
C GLY A 304 -4.29 -6.66 62.61
N LEU A 305 -3.74 -6.81 63.82
CA LEU A 305 -2.34 -7.01 64.14
C LEU A 305 -1.73 -8.23 63.44
N ALA A 306 -0.54 -8.15 62.91
CA ALA A 306 0.68 -8.86 63.30
C ALA A 306 1.72 -8.92 62.18
N GLY A 307 3.00 -8.73 62.52
CA GLY A 307 4.15 -9.29 61.80
C GLY A 307 5.04 -8.30 61.03
N VAL A 308 5.91 -7.60 61.71
CA VAL A 308 7.05 -6.86 61.17
C VAL A 308 8.11 -7.82 60.67
N THR A 309 8.55 -7.64 59.42
CA THR A 309 9.92 -8.00 59.01
C THR A 309 10.43 -6.94 58.04
N LEU A 310 11.39 -6.14 58.54
CA LEU A 310 12.18 -5.20 57.73
C LEU A 310 13.22 -5.98 56.90
N LEU A 311 13.30 -5.67 55.63
CA LEU A 311 14.51 -5.92 54.85
C LEU A 311 14.87 -4.62 54.13
N THR A 312 15.91 -3.99 54.63
CA THR A 312 16.59 -2.83 54.07
C THR A 312 17.51 -3.27 52.93
N GLY A 313 17.29 -2.73 51.74
CA GLY A 313 18.21 -2.85 50.62
C GLY A 313 18.64 -1.46 50.15
N ALA A 314 19.86 -1.08 50.52
CA ALA A 314 20.47 0.18 50.11
C ALA A 314 20.95 0.08 48.65
N GLY A 315 20.48 0.97 47.78
CA GLY A 315 20.99 1.14 46.41
C GLY A 315 21.88 2.37 46.32
N LEU A 316 23.11 2.16 45.93
CA LEU A 316 24.14 3.19 45.73
C LEU A 316 23.78 4.16 44.61
N VAL A 317 23.85 5.45 44.96
CA VAL A 317 23.89 6.55 44.00
C VAL A 317 25.35 6.88 43.71
N THR A 318 25.81 6.67 42.45
CA THR A 318 27.12 7.17 42.01
C THR A 318 26.91 8.47 41.22
N ALA A 319 27.37 9.56 41.85
CA ALA A 319 27.46 10.88 41.24
C ALA A 319 28.70 10.96 40.33
N ALA A 320 28.49 11.26 39.05
CA ALA A 320 29.59 11.58 38.13
C ALA A 320 29.90 13.08 38.13
N ARG A 321 31.13 13.37 38.42
CA ARG A 321 31.74 14.66 38.69
C ARG A 321 31.96 15.46 37.39
N LYS A 322 31.44 16.71 37.36
CA LYS A 322 31.78 17.75 36.40
C LYS A 322 33.27 18.11 36.51
N ARG A 323 34.01 18.04 35.40
CA ARG A 323 35.27 18.76 35.23
C ARG A 323 35.05 19.96 34.31
N ARG A 324 35.21 21.16 34.86
CA ARG A 324 35.52 22.40 34.14
C ARG A 324 37.01 22.33 33.75
N VAL A 325 37.29 22.69 32.53
CA VAL A 325 38.62 23.20 32.15
C VAL A 325 38.37 24.57 31.51
N THR A 326 39.03 25.56 32.10
CA THR A 326 39.09 26.95 31.72
C THR A 326 40.32 27.19 30.84
N ASP A 327 40.19 28.22 29.99
CA ASP A 327 41.20 29.11 29.43
C ASP A 327 42.07 28.70 28.24
N GLY A 328 42.06 29.60 27.28
CA GLY A 328 43.15 29.85 26.34
C GLY A 328 42.66 30.34 24.95
N GLY A 329 42.32 31.62 24.77
CA GLY A 329 42.52 32.31 23.50
C GLY A 329 43.93 32.93 23.50
N PRO A 330 44.38 33.75 22.51
CA PRO A 330 43.73 34.15 21.24
C PRO A 330 44.65 34.02 19.99
N ASP A 331 44.17 34.57 18.87
CA ASP A 331 44.90 35.21 17.75
C ASP A 331 45.22 34.40 16.47
N ALA A 332 44.78 35.07 15.44
CA ALA A 332 45.39 35.42 14.15
C ALA A 332 45.01 34.62 12.90
N ALA A 333 44.25 35.31 12.10
CA ALA A 333 44.46 35.63 10.68
C ALA A 333 44.97 34.56 9.70
N LEU A 334 44.15 34.19 8.75
CA LEU A 334 44.25 34.48 7.33
C LEU A 334 42.99 33.95 6.63
#